data_655aa9253c276668ebb48356f57ba964
#
_entry.id   655aa9253c276668ebb48356f57ba964
#
_cell.length_a   1.000
_cell.length_b   1.000
_cell.length_c   1.000
_cell.angle_alpha   90.00
_cell.angle_beta   90.00
_cell.angle_gamma   90.00
#
_symmetry.space_group_name_H-M   'P 1'
#
loop_
_entity.id
_entity.type
_entity.pdbx_description
1 polymer ?
#
loop_
_entity_poly.entity_id
_entity_poly.type
_entity_poly.pdbx_seq_one_letter_code
_entity_poly.pdbx_strand_id
1 'polypeptide(L)'
;MAMHDTIVIGASAGGVQALIRLIEDLTGDLPAAVFIVLHIPADAPSLLPEILGRQSLLPVAHADNNEEIRQGRIYVAPPDHHLLIERRHVRLVHGPKENLHRPSIDALFRSAARWAGPRTIGVVLTGARDDGTAGMRAIKQRGGITIVQDPFEAPFPSMPKSVMQDIRVDYSLSLSDIAPLLNMLSRQTAEEEGKYPVPENVEIEASIAQQEMESDELIASTDKLGKVSRLTCPDCHGALWEINDADLLRFRCHVGHAYSAESLKDGQEQMLEVALWSAVRALEEQMILAKRIIERARKANQSRAAKMFEKRVEQAEAHSSAIRQLLLGGAKGDIAKPHIQDREEMSIS
;
A
#
# COMPACT_ATOMS: atom_id res chain seq x y z
N MET A 1 18.86 2.55 -29.70
CA MET A 1 18.69 1.81 -28.43
C MET A 1 17.93 2.72 -27.48
N ALA A 2 16.97 2.20 -26.76
CA ALA A 2 16.19 2.99 -25.78
C ALA A 2 17.02 3.27 -24.52
N MET A 3 16.79 4.43 -23.89
CA MET A 3 17.44 4.81 -22.62
C MET A 3 16.56 4.42 -21.44
N HIS A 4 17.09 4.47 -20.23
CA HIS A 4 16.26 4.37 -19.02
C HIS A 4 15.49 5.69 -18.82
N ASP A 5 14.31 5.78 -19.42
CA ASP A 5 13.51 7.00 -19.51
C ASP A 5 12.27 7.04 -18.60
N THR A 6 12.09 6.02 -17.77
CA THR A 6 10.92 5.86 -16.89
C THR A 6 11.39 5.58 -15.46
N ILE A 7 11.26 6.54 -14.56
CA ILE A 7 11.62 6.43 -13.15
C ILE A 7 10.35 6.38 -12.32
N VAL A 8 10.16 5.34 -11.52
CA VAL A 8 9.01 5.19 -10.62
C VAL A 8 9.49 5.13 -9.18
N ILE A 9 8.91 5.97 -8.31
CA ILE A 9 9.34 6.17 -6.92
C ILE A 9 8.18 5.92 -5.99
N GLY A 10 8.38 5.04 -5.02
CA GLY A 10 7.44 4.74 -3.94
C GLY A 10 7.96 5.18 -2.58
N ALA A 11 7.11 5.85 -1.81
CA ALA A 11 7.42 6.29 -0.45
C ALA A 11 6.17 6.25 0.45
N SER A 12 6.38 6.22 1.78
CA SER A 12 5.29 6.24 2.75
C SER A 12 5.70 7.08 3.98
N ALA A 13 5.73 6.51 5.16
CA ALA A 13 6.15 7.19 6.38
C ALA A 13 7.56 7.78 6.23
N GLY A 14 7.75 9.06 6.57
CA GLY A 14 9.00 9.79 6.35
C GLY A 14 9.28 10.18 4.89
N GLY A 15 8.37 9.81 3.97
CA GLY A 15 8.57 9.94 2.52
C GLY A 15 8.59 11.37 2.01
N VAL A 16 7.87 12.31 2.63
CA VAL A 16 7.85 13.72 2.18
C VAL A 16 9.27 14.31 2.22
N GLN A 17 9.97 14.16 3.35
CA GLN A 17 11.33 14.66 3.52
C GLN A 17 12.33 13.96 2.61
N ALA A 18 12.16 12.64 2.43
CA ALA A 18 12.99 11.86 1.52
C ALA A 18 12.81 12.30 0.06
N LEU A 19 11.56 12.53 -0.38
CA LEU A 19 11.27 13.01 -1.73
C LEU A 19 11.80 14.43 -1.96
N ILE A 20 11.68 15.36 -1.00
CA ILE A 20 12.21 16.71 -1.11
C ILE A 20 13.72 16.65 -1.39
N ARG A 21 14.48 15.91 -0.58
CA ARG A 21 15.93 15.80 -0.74
C ARG A 21 16.33 15.11 -2.05
N LEU A 22 15.62 14.05 -2.43
CA LEU A 22 15.91 13.35 -3.67
C LEU A 22 15.68 14.25 -4.89
N ILE A 23 14.57 15.01 -4.90
CA ILE A 23 14.18 15.83 -6.05
C ILE A 23 15.07 17.07 -6.20
N GLU A 24 15.56 17.64 -5.10
CA GLU A 24 16.49 18.77 -5.09
C GLU A 24 17.77 18.49 -5.89
N ASP A 25 18.23 17.22 -5.89
CA ASP A 25 19.47 16.79 -6.54
C ASP A 25 19.24 16.22 -7.97
N LEU A 26 18.01 16.20 -8.48
CA LEU A 26 17.73 15.83 -9.89
C LEU A 26 18.07 17.01 -10.81
N THR A 27 18.77 16.69 -11.93
CA THR A 27 19.16 17.72 -12.90
C THR A 27 17.98 18.20 -13.74
N GLY A 28 17.94 19.49 -14.09
CA GLY A 28 16.86 20.08 -14.90
C GLY A 28 16.79 19.56 -16.36
N ASP A 29 17.83 18.86 -16.82
CA ASP A 29 17.93 18.24 -18.13
C ASP A 29 17.76 16.71 -18.08
N LEU A 30 17.14 16.16 -17.02
CA LEU A 30 16.91 14.73 -16.83
C LEU A 30 16.13 14.14 -18.03
N PRO A 31 16.69 13.20 -18.81
CA PRO A 31 16.04 12.64 -19.98
C PRO A 31 15.07 11.50 -19.62
N ALA A 32 14.34 11.62 -18.53
CA ALA A 32 13.38 10.65 -18.04
C ALA A 32 12.13 11.31 -17.48
N ALA A 33 11.00 10.61 -17.51
CA ALA A 33 9.80 10.95 -16.77
C ALA A 33 9.85 10.31 -15.38
N VAL A 34 9.48 11.07 -14.35
CA VAL A 34 9.47 10.62 -12.95
C VAL A 34 8.04 10.51 -12.46
N PHE A 35 7.68 9.35 -11.91
CA PHE A 35 6.35 9.07 -11.35
C PHE A 35 6.47 8.78 -9.87
N ILE A 36 5.68 9.45 -9.05
CA ILE A 36 5.77 9.37 -7.60
C ILE A 36 4.44 8.90 -7.01
N VAL A 37 4.50 7.87 -6.19
CA VAL A 37 3.45 7.47 -5.27
C VAL A 37 3.94 7.70 -3.84
N LEU A 38 3.21 8.52 -3.10
CA LEU A 38 3.32 8.67 -1.66
C LEU A 38 1.98 8.24 -1.03
N HIS A 39 2.02 7.39 -0.03
CA HIS A 39 0.81 7.02 0.71
C HIS A 39 0.28 8.23 1.48
N ILE A 40 -0.90 8.68 1.12
CA ILE A 40 -1.63 9.78 1.74
C ILE A 40 -3.08 9.36 1.97
N PRO A 41 -3.77 9.90 3.01
CA PRO A 41 -5.20 9.64 3.20
C PRO A 41 -6.03 10.05 1.98
N ALA A 42 -7.05 9.26 1.66
CA ALA A 42 -7.88 9.46 0.47
C ALA A 42 -8.70 10.76 0.49
N ASP A 43 -9.05 11.22 1.68
CA ASP A 43 -9.88 12.41 1.95
C ASP A 43 -9.06 13.68 2.25
N ALA A 44 -7.72 13.57 2.26
CA ALA A 44 -6.86 14.71 2.53
C ALA A 44 -6.44 15.42 1.23
N PRO A 45 -6.48 16.76 1.18
CA PRO A 45 -5.89 17.50 0.06
C PRO A 45 -4.38 17.27 0.02
N SER A 46 -3.84 17.02 -1.18
CA SER A 46 -2.41 16.83 -1.35
C SER A 46 -1.74 18.09 -1.87
N LEU A 47 -0.87 18.66 -1.06
CA LEU A 47 0.03 19.76 -1.44
C LEU A 47 1.43 19.26 -1.85
N LEU A 48 1.55 17.95 -2.10
CA LEU A 48 2.86 17.35 -2.40
C LEU A 48 3.51 17.95 -3.66
N PRO A 49 2.79 18.20 -4.78
CA PRO A 49 3.38 18.83 -5.95
C PRO A 49 3.94 20.24 -5.64
N GLU A 50 3.22 21.05 -4.89
CA GLU A 50 3.65 22.40 -4.52
C GLU A 50 4.87 22.36 -3.59
N ILE A 51 4.91 21.39 -2.66
CA ILE A 51 6.06 21.21 -1.75
C ILE A 51 7.30 20.82 -2.54
N LEU A 52 7.18 19.82 -3.43
CA LEU A 52 8.29 19.33 -4.23
C LEU A 52 8.72 20.34 -5.30
N GLY A 53 7.78 21.05 -5.92
CA GLY A 53 8.04 22.04 -6.95
C GLY A 53 8.86 23.24 -6.48
N ARG A 54 8.92 23.52 -5.16
CA ARG A 54 9.76 24.60 -4.59
C ARG A 54 11.25 24.30 -4.67
N GLN A 55 11.63 23.05 -4.69
CA GLN A 55 13.03 22.58 -4.70
C GLN A 55 13.43 21.95 -6.04
N SER A 56 12.46 21.63 -6.89
CA SER A 56 12.69 20.92 -8.13
C SER A 56 13.09 21.86 -9.26
N LEU A 57 14.10 21.46 -10.04
CA LEU A 57 14.42 22.06 -11.34
C LEU A 57 13.49 21.57 -12.46
N LEU A 58 12.73 20.50 -12.22
CA LEU A 58 11.78 19.92 -13.15
C LEU A 58 10.35 20.36 -12.82
N PRO A 59 9.45 20.51 -13.81
CA PRO A 59 8.03 20.72 -13.54
C PRO A 59 7.43 19.59 -12.73
N VAL A 60 6.73 19.90 -11.65
CA VAL A 60 6.04 18.96 -10.76
C VAL A 60 4.56 19.27 -10.71
N ALA A 61 3.71 18.27 -10.96
CA ALA A 61 2.26 18.42 -10.83
C ALA A 61 1.62 17.07 -10.45
N HIS A 62 0.39 17.11 -9.94
CA HIS A 62 -0.45 15.93 -10.00
C HIS A 62 -0.62 15.51 -11.47
N ALA A 63 -0.61 14.21 -11.68
CA ALA A 63 -0.89 13.66 -13.00
C ALA A 63 -2.36 13.90 -13.39
N ASP A 64 -2.61 14.14 -14.65
CA ASP A 64 -3.95 14.19 -15.24
C ASP A 64 -4.26 12.88 -15.98
N ASN A 65 -5.52 12.46 -15.94
CA ASN A 65 -5.91 11.23 -16.62
C ASN A 65 -5.76 11.37 -18.13
N ASN A 66 -5.14 10.38 -18.77
CA ASN A 66 -4.84 10.33 -20.20
C ASN A 66 -3.85 11.42 -20.67
N GLU A 67 -3.05 11.96 -19.77
CA GLU A 67 -1.98 12.90 -20.09
C GLU A 67 -0.82 12.19 -20.82
N GLU A 68 -0.28 12.81 -21.89
CA GLU A 68 0.90 12.28 -22.58
C GLU A 68 2.15 12.41 -21.70
N ILE A 69 2.90 11.31 -21.57
CA ILE A 69 4.13 11.26 -20.78
C ILE A 69 5.23 12.07 -21.46
N ARG A 70 5.80 13.02 -20.73
CA ARG A 70 6.91 13.89 -21.18
C ARG A 70 8.13 13.65 -20.32
N GLN A 71 9.29 13.52 -20.96
CA GLN A 71 10.57 13.51 -20.26
C GLN A 71 10.84 14.86 -19.58
N GLY A 72 11.65 14.86 -18.51
CA GLY A 72 11.95 16.06 -17.76
C GLY A 72 10.76 16.58 -16.96
N ARG A 73 9.80 15.71 -16.57
CA ARG A 73 8.63 16.06 -15.76
C ARG A 73 8.41 15.05 -14.64
N ILE A 74 7.92 15.55 -13.51
CA ILE A 74 7.55 14.76 -12.32
C ILE A 74 6.03 14.71 -12.19
N TYR A 75 5.49 13.50 -12.23
CA TYR A 75 4.08 13.18 -12.09
C TYR A 75 3.83 12.64 -10.68
N VAL A 76 2.98 13.29 -9.90
CA VAL A 76 2.61 12.85 -8.55
C VAL A 76 1.22 12.24 -8.59
N ALA A 77 1.05 11.07 -7.99
CA ALA A 77 -0.24 10.44 -7.85
C ALA A 77 -1.20 11.33 -7.03
N PRO A 78 -2.41 11.64 -7.54
CA PRO A 78 -3.41 12.33 -6.73
C PRO A 78 -3.97 11.40 -5.64
N PRO A 79 -4.55 11.94 -4.55
CA PRO A 79 -5.25 11.16 -3.55
C PRO A 79 -6.34 10.29 -4.18
N ASP A 80 -6.56 9.12 -3.57
CA ASP A 80 -7.67 8.20 -3.92
C ASP A 80 -7.70 7.70 -5.38
N HIS A 81 -6.59 7.80 -6.11
CA HIS A 81 -6.43 7.26 -7.45
C HIS A 81 -5.10 6.52 -7.60
N HIS A 82 -5.12 5.36 -8.23
CA HIS A 82 -3.89 4.73 -8.71
C HIS A 82 -3.34 5.51 -9.89
N LEU A 83 -2.05 5.81 -9.84
CA LEU A 83 -1.27 6.36 -10.94
C LEU A 83 -0.65 5.18 -11.69
N LEU A 84 -1.03 5.00 -12.93
CA LEU A 84 -0.57 3.92 -13.79
C LEU A 84 0.09 4.51 -15.06
N ILE A 85 0.99 3.73 -15.64
CA ILE A 85 1.59 4.00 -16.93
C ILE A 85 0.89 3.10 -17.96
N GLU A 86 0.42 3.69 -19.04
CA GLU A 86 -0.19 2.98 -20.15
C GLU A 86 0.42 3.45 -21.47
N ARG A 87 1.33 2.66 -22.05
CA ARG A 87 2.09 3.02 -23.27
C ARG A 87 2.81 4.38 -23.13
N ARG A 88 2.24 5.44 -23.68
CA ARG A 88 2.78 6.81 -23.67
C ARG A 88 1.95 7.78 -22.84
N HIS A 89 0.97 7.29 -22.11
CA HIS A 89 0.04 8.13 -21.34
C HIS A 89 0.01 7.71 -19.88
N VAL A 90 -0.33 8.67 -19.04
CA VAL A 90 -0.70 8.44 -17.65
C VAL A 90 -2.16 7.98 -17.59
N ARG A 91 -2.42 6.99 -16.76
CA ARG A 91 -3.78 6.54 -16.44
C ARG A 91 -4.05 6.74 -14.96
N LEU A 92 -5.13 7.45 -14.64
CA LEU A 92 -5.62 7.56 -13.27
C LEU A 92 -6.86 6.69 -13.10
N VAL A 93 -6.83 5.79 -12.12
CA VAL A 93 -7.92 4.83 -11.91
C VAL A 93 -8.36 4.84 -10.46
N HIS A 94 -9.68 4.99 -10.24
CA HIS A 94 -10.32 4.79 -8.95
C HIS A 94 -10.69 3.32 -8.76
N GLY A 95 -9.66 2.44 -8.89
CA GLY A 95 -9.80 0.99 -8.77
C GLY A 95 -9.80 0.50 -7.30
N PRO A 96 -9.92 -0.82 -7.10
CA PRO A 96 -9.78 -1.46 -5.80
C PRO A 96 -8.43 -1.12 -5.16
N LYS A 97 -8.41 -0.94 -3.84
CA LYS A 97 -7.16 -0.71 -3.11
C LYS A 97 -6.22 -1.89 -3.23
N GLU A 98 -4.93 -1.61 -3.28
CA GLU A 98 -3.88 -2.60 -3.15
C GLU A 98 -3.03 -2.28 -1.92
N ASN A 99 -2.74 -3.29 -1.08
CA ASN A 99 -2.04 -3.17 0.19
C ASN A 99 -2.65 -2.11 1.13
N LEU A 100 -4.00 -2.01 1.13
CA LEU A 100 -4.81 -1.03 1.88
C LEU A 100 -4.67 0.42 1.38
N HIS A 101 -3.93 0.67 0.30
CA HIS A 101 -3.64 2.01 -0.21
C HIS A 101 -4.24 2.28 -1.59
N ARG A 102 -4.60 3.54 -1.82
CA ARG A 102 -4.91 4.13 -3.11
C ARG A 102 -4.53 5.61 -3.06
N PRO A 103 -3.41 5.99 -3.72
CA PRO A 103 -2.56 5.22 -4.61
C PRO A 103 -1.75 4.11 -3.93
N SER A 104 -1.44 3.02 -4.66
CA SER A 104 -0.51 1.96 -4.27
C SER A 104 0.75 2.02 -5.12
N ILE A 105 1.89 1.73 -4.50
CA ILE A 105 3.20 1.69 -5.14
C ILE A 105 3.28 0.49 -6.09
N ASP A 106 2.78 -0.68 -5.67
CA ASP A 106 2.76 -1.89 -6.48
C ASP A 106 2.01 -1.70 -7.80
N ALA A 107 0.88 -1.00 -7.79
CA ALA A 107 0.10 -0.72 -8.99
C ALA A 107 0.89 0.13 -10.01
N LEU A 108 1.56 1.20 -9.56
CA LEU A 108 2.43 2.02 -10.41
C LEU A 108 3.59 1.18 -10.97
N PHE A 109 4.32 0.48 -10.11
CA PHE A 109 5.53 -0.26 -10.48
C PHE A 109 5.23 -1.38 -11.46
N ARG A 110 4.13 -2.09 -11.25
CA ARG A 110 3.66 -3.15 -12.14
C ARG A 110 3.27 -2.62 -13.51
N SER A 111 2.56 -1.48 -13.57
CA SER A 111 2.23 -0.83 -14.85
C SER A 111 3.49 -0.36 -15.60
N ALA A 112 4.47 0.18 -14.89
CA ALA A 112 5.77 0.55 -15.46
C ALA A 112 6.53 -0.67 -16.00
N ALA A 113 6.57 -1.76 -15.22
CA ALA A 113 7.17 -3.01 -15.65
C ALA A 113 6.51 -3.57 -16.92
N ARG A 114 5.17 -3.51 -17.01
CA ARG A 114 4.39 -3.93 -18.19
C ARG A 114 4.77 -3.12 -19.45
N TRP A 115 4.75 -1.79 -19.37
CA TRP A 115 4.80 -0.93 -20.54
C TRP A 115 6.18 -0.36 -20.87
N ALA A 116 7.03 -0.11 -19.88
CA ALA A 116 8.38 0.40 -20.10
C ALA A 116 9.45 -0.70 -20.02
N GLY A 117 9.16 -1.81 -19.32
CA GLY A 117 10.06 -2.97 -19.26
C GLY A 117 11.47 -2.60 -18.78
N PRO A 118 12.54 -2.96 -19.54
CA PRO A 118 13.92 -2.68 -19.15
C PRO A 118 14.27 -1.20 -19.00
N ARG A 119 13.45 -0.29 -19.57
CA ARG A 119 13.66 1.16 -19.45
C ARG A 119 13.28 1.72 -18.08
N THR A 120 12.66 0.88 -17.24
CA THR A 120 12.17 1.28 -15.90
C THR A 120 13.28 1.27 -14.87
N ILE A 121 13.35 2.34 -14.07
CA ILE A 121 14.11 2.39 -12.83
C ILE A 121 13.09 2.49 -11.68
N GLY A 122 13.01 1.47 -10.83
CA GLY A 122 12.18 1.47 -9.63
C GLY A 122 12.97 1.90 -8.40
N VAL A 123 12.39 2.79 -7.60
CA VAL A 123 12.98 3.31 -6.37
C VAL A 123 12.01 3.15 -5.21
N VAL A 124 12.40 2.44 -4.15
CA VAL A 124 11.66 2.37 -2.90
C VAL A 124 12.41 3.13 -1.82
N LEU A 125 11.76 4.16 -1.29
CA LEU A 125 12.27 4.99 -0.19
C LEU A 125 11.70 4.53 1.15
N THR A 126 11.98 5.30 2.20
CA THR A 126 11.44 5.10 3.54
C THR A 126 9.93 4.89 3.55
N GLY A 127 9.46 3.92 4.33
CA GLY A 127 8.05 3.60 4.49
C GLY A 127 7.82 2.43 5.44
N ALA A 128 6.62 2.37 5.99
CA ALA A 128 6.15 1.25 6.79
C ALA A 128 5.52 0.16 5.91
N ARG A 129 5.53 -1.08 6.38
CA ARG A 129 5.01 -2.28 5.69
C ARG A 129 5.82 -2.61 4.42
N ASP A 130 5.18 -3.11 3.37
CA ASP A 130 5.81 -3.80 2.25
C ASP A 130 5.25 -3.46 0.86
N ASP A 131 4.39 -2.41 0.74
CA ASP A 131 3.90 -1.96 -0.58
C ASP A 131 5.08 -1.50 -1.46
N GLY A 132 5.06 -1.92 -2.72
CA GLY A 132 6.14 -1.75 -3.67
C GLY A 132 7.01 -3.00 -3.85
N THR A 133 6.93 -4.01 -2.96
CA THR A 133 7.73 -5.23 -3.04
C THR A 133 7.38 -6.05 -4.29
N ALA A 134 6.10 -6.33 -4.52
CA ALA A 134 5.65 -7.09 -5.69
C ALA A 134 5.90 -6.30 -7.00
N GLY A 135 5.72 -4.98 -6.96
CA GLY A 135 6.03 -4.11 -8.09
C GLY A 135 7.52 -4.09 -8.44
N MET A 136 8.41 -4.05 -7.44
CA MET A 136 9.86 -4.13 -7.65
C MET A 136 10.29 -5.48 -8.22
N ARG A 137 9.66 -6.58 -7.78
CA ARG A 137 9.84 -7.91 -8.39
C ARG A 137 9.47 -7.87 -9.88
N ALA A 138 8.32 -7.28 -10.23
CA ALA A 138 7.90 -7.15 -11.62
C ALA A 138 8.90 -6.32 -12.45
N ILE A 139 9.41 -5.21 -11.92
CA ILE A 139 10.45 -4.40 -12.59
C ILE A 139 11.70 -5.24 -12.82
N LYS A 140 12.16 -5.98 -11.81
CA LYS A 140 13.34 -6.86 -11.91
C LYS A 140 13.17 -7.95 -12.97
N GLN A 141 12.02 -8.63 -12.97
CA GLN A 141 11.68 -9.67 -13.97
C GLN A 141 11.65 -9.12 -15.39
N ARG A 142 11.31 -7.86 -15.55
CA ARG A 142 11.28 -7.16 -16.85
C ARG A 142 12.63 -6.54 -17.25
N GLY A 143 13.71 -6.81 -16.50
CA GLY A 143 15.07 -6.32 -16.79
C GLY A 143 15.27 -4.85 -16.43
N GLY A 144 14.36 -4.25 -15.68
CA GLY A 144 14.52 -2.90 -15.13
C GLY A 144 15.48 -2.85 -13.95
N ILE A 145 15.90 -1.66 -13.57
CA ILE A 145 16.83 -1.40 -12.46
C ILE A 145 16.06 -1.18 -11.17
N THR A 146 16.53 -1.77 -10.09
CA THR A 146 15.91 -1.74 -8.77
C THR A 146 16.81 -1.06 -7.75
N ILE A 147 16.30 0.01 -7.11
CA ILE A 147 17.02 0.82 -6.13
C ILE A 147 16.18 0.89 -4.85
N VAL A 148 16.82 0.71 -3.71
CA VAL A 148 16.19 0.97 -2.41
C VAL A 148 17.03 1.97 -1.61
N GLN A 149 16.36 2.80 -0.82
CA GLN A 149 17.04 3.57 0.22
C GLN A 149 17.67 2.60 1.23
N ASP A 150 18.89 2.86 1.67
CA ASP A 150 19.56 2.06 2.70
C ASP A 150 18.66 1.94 3.95
N PRO A 151 18.27 0.73 4.34
CA PRO A 151 17.43 0.51 5.52
C PRO A 151 18.06 1.01 6.83
N PHE A 152 19.38 1.16 6.91
CA PHE A 152 20.05 1.69 8.10
C PHE A 152 19.92 3.20 8.21
N GLU A 153 19.69 3.91 7.11
CA GLU A 153 19.46 5.34 7.07
C GLU A 153 17.98 5.71 7.08
N ALA A 154 17.13 4.84 6.51
CA ALA A 154 15.71 5.10 6.37
C ALA A 154 15.00 5.24 7.74
N PRO A 155 14.28 6.35 8.01
CA PRO A 155 13.53 6.51 9.27
C PRO A 155 12.51 5.40 9.50
N PHE A 156 11.93 4.86 8.43
CA PHE A 156 11.02 3.71 8.44
C PHE A 156 11.54 2.66 7.45
N PRO A 157 12.33 1.70 7.93
CA PRO A 157 13.08 0.80 7.05
C PRO A 157 12.27 -0.38 6.48
N SER A 158 11.00 -0.55 6.86
CA SER A 158 10.22 -1.76 6.54
C SER A 158 10.07 -1.96 5.04
N MET A 159 9.68 -0.95 4.26
CA MET A 159 9.52 -1.06 2.81
C MET A 159 10.84 -1.41 2.10
N PRO A 160 11.96 -0.69 2.31
CA PRO A 160 13.25 -1.09 1.72
C PRO A 160 13.70 -2.49 2.12
N LYS A 161 13.52 -2.88 3.40
CA LYS A 161 13.86 -4.22 3.89
C LYS A 161 13.03 -5.31 3.22
N SER A 162 11.72 -5.10 3.07
CA SER A 162 10.82 -6.06 2.44
C SER A 162 11.24 -6.33 0.99
N VAL A 163 11.56 -5.30 0.22
CA VAL A 163 12.09 -5.47 -1.14
C VAL A 163 13.38 -6.28 -1.15
N MET A 164 14.33 -5.98 -0.26
CA MET A 164 15.61 -6.69 -0.19
C MET A 164 15.48 -8.14 0.28
N GLN A 165 14.46 -8.47 1.05
CA GLN A 165 14.16 -9.84 1.46
C GLN A 165 13.56 -10.66 0.31
N ASP A 166 12.84 -10.02 -0.59
CA ASP A 166 12.16 -10.67 -1.70
C ASP A 166 13.03 -10.83 -2.94
N ILE A 167 13.77 -9.78 -3.32
CA ILE A 167 14.62 -9.77 -4.50
C ILE A 167 16.05 -9.30 -4.19
N ARG A 168 17.00 -9.76 -5.00
CA ARG A 168 18.32 -9.12 -5.04
C ARG A 168 18.21 -7.80 -5.81
N VAL A 169 18.17 -6.68 -5.08
CA VAL A 169 18.18 -5.32 -5.66
C VAL A 169 19.50 -5.02 -6.36
N ASP A 170 19.48 -4.11 -7.33
CA ASP A 170 20.70 -3.67 -8.00
C ASP A 170 21.50 -2.70 -7.12
N TYR A 171 20.79 -1.83 -6.40
CA TYR A 171 21.41 -0.83 -5.53
C TYR A 171 20.64 -0.66 -4.22
N SER A 172 21.40 -0.60 -3.12
CA SER A 172 20.94 -0.14 -1.80
C SER A 172 21.85 1.03 -1.40
N LEU A 173 21.30 2.24 -1.33
CA LEU A 173 22.08 3.48 -1.25
C LEU A 173 21.55 4.45 -0.20
N SER A 174 22.44 5.30 0.30
CA SER A 174 22.03 6.48 1.06
C SER A 174 21.12 7.37 0.22
N LEU A 175 20.22 8.10 0.85
CA LEU A 175 19.29 8.98 0.13
C LEU A 175 20.00 9.99 -0.77
N SER A 176 21.16 10.52 -0.32
CA SER A 176 21.99 11.46 -1.07
C SER A 176 22.61 10.91 -2.35
N ASP A 177 22.79 9.58 -2.42
CA ASP A 177 23.46 8.94 -3.57
C ASP A 177 22.44 8.49 -4.63
N ILE A 178 21.12 8.47 -4.32
CA ILE A 178 20.09 8.00 -5.24
C ILE A 178 19.93 8.95 -6.43
N ALA A 179 19.80 10.25 -6.22
CA ALA A 179 19.59 11.21 -7.32
C ALA A 179 20.81 11.29 -8.27
N PRO A 180 22.07 11.34 -7.80
CA PRO A 180 23.25 11.23 -8.68
C PRO A 180 23.24 9.96 -9.54
N LEU A 181 22.84 8.81 -8.93
CA LEU A 181 22.72 7.55 -9.67
C LEU A 181 21.60 7.64 -10.73
N LEU A 182 20.43 8.18 -10.41
CA LEU A 182 19.33 8.36 -11.35
C LEU A 182 19.74 9.26 -12.54
N ASN A 183 20.44 10.36 -12.27
CA ASN A 183 20.97 11.26 -13.29
C ASN A 183 21.93 10.56 -14.25
N MET A 184 22.73 9.60 -13.73
CA MET A 184 23.66 8.79 -14.52
C MET A 184 22.92 7.71 -15.33
N LEU A 185 22.08 6.91 -14.65
CA LEU A 185 21.36 5.77 -15.26
C LEU A 185 20.41 6.21 -16.38
N SER A 186 19.70 7.34 -16.21
CA SER A 186 18.80 7.85 -17.24
C SER A 186 19.48 8.19 -18.58
N ARG A 187 20.81 8.34 -18.57
CA ARG A 187 21.65 8.56 -19.77
C ARG A 187 22.28 7.29 -20.32
N GLN A 188 22.02 6.14 -19.68
CA GLN A 188 22.53 4.85 -20.14
C GLN A 188 21.48 4.13 -21.01
N THR A 189 21.96 3.29 -21.90
CA THR A 189 21.11 2.46 -22.75
C THR A 189 20.52 1.32 -21.92
N ALA A 190 19.20 1.16 -21.98
CA ALA A 190 18.50 0.04 -21.41
C ALA A 190 18.72 -1.25 -22.22
N GLU A 191 18.56 -2.40 -21.59
CA GLU A 191 18.53 -3.70 -22.25
C GLU A 191 17.43 -3.79 -23.30
N GLU A 192 17.53 -4.74 -24.23
CA GLU A 192 16.51 -4.96 -25.25
C GLU A 192 15.25 -5.57 -24.64
N GLU A 193 14.09 -4.98 -24.90
CA GLU A 193 12.81 -5.41 -24.35
C GLU A 193 12.47 -6.88 -24.67
N GLY A 194 12.85 -7.36 -25.85
CA GLY A 194 12.61 -8.73 -26.30
C GLY A 194 13.28 -9.82 -25.45
N LYS A 195 14.31 -9.48 -24.66
CA LYS A 195 14.96 -10.41 -23.73
C LYS A 195 14.11 -10.72 -22.48
N TYR A 196 13.18 -9.83 -22.14
CA TYR A 196 12.39 -9.88 -20.92
C TYR A 196 10.90 -9.80 -21.24
N PRO A 197 10.26 -10.92 -21.64
CA PRO A 197 8.83 -10.93 -21.94
C PRO A 197 8.01 -10.56 -20.70
N VAL A 198 6.82 -10.01 -20.89
CA VAL A 198 5.91 -9.71 -19.77
C VAL A 198 5.45 -11.02 -19.13
N PRO A 199 5.71 -11.26 -17.83
CA PRO A 199 5.17 -12.43 -17.14
C PRO A 199 3.64 -12.40 -17.13
N GLU A 200 2.99 -13.56 -17.27
CA GLU A 200 1.52 -13.65 -17.36
C GLU A 200 0.83 -13.05 -16.11
N ASN A 201 1.38 -13.30 -14.93
CA ASN A 201 0.85 -12.72 -13.68
C ASN A 201 0.93 -11.17 -13.69
N VAL A 202 2.01 -10.58 -14.19
CA VAL A 202 2.17 -9.11 -14.29
C VAL A 202 1.15 -8.54 -15.28
N GLU A 203 0.94 -9.21 -16.43
CA GLU A 203 -0.05 -8.83 -17.43
C GLU A 203 -1.46 -8.83 -16.85
N ILE A 204 -1.87 -9.93 -16.22
CA ILE A 204 -3.19 -10.07 -15.62
C ILE A 204 -3.41 -9.04 -14.51
N GLU A 205 -2.48 -8.91 -13.57
CA GLU A 205 -2.63 -7.97 -12.46
C GLU A 205 -2.63 -6.50 -12.88
N ALA A 206 -1.86 -6.16 -13.91
CA ALA A 206 -1.88 -4.80 -14.49
C ALA A 206 -3.22 -4.52 -15.17
N SER A 207 -3.77 -5.46 -15.94
CA SER A 207 -5.09 -5.30 -16.58
C SER A 207 -6.22 -5.20 -15.56
N ILE A 208 -6.14 -5.93 -14.44
CA ILE A 208 -7.08 -5.78 -13.30
C ILE A 208 -7.01 -4.36 -12.73
N ALA A 209 -5.80 -3.86 -12.47
CA ALA A 209 -5.61 -2.51 -11.92
C ALA A 209 -6.10 -1.41 -12.88
N GLN A 210 -5.98 -1.62 -14.18
CA GLN A 210 -6.46 -0.72 -15.23
C GLN A 210 -7.97 -0.81 -15.48
N GLN A 211 -8.67 -1.77 -14.86
CA GLN A 211 -10.10 -2.04 -15.05
C GLN A 211 -10.44 -2.34 -16.52
N GLU A 212 -9.58 -3.09 -17.20
CA GLU A 212 -9.75 -3.47 -18.62
C GLU A 212 -10.64 -4.70 -18.80
N MET A 213 -11.00 -5.41 -17.70
CA MET A 213 -11.68 -6.71 -17.75
C MET A 213 -13.16 -6.61 -17.35
N GLU A 214 -14.01 -7.34 -18.05
CA GLU A 214 -15.39 -7.60 -17.62
C GLU A 214 -15.43 -8.61 -16.45
N SER A 215 -16.55 -8.64 -15.71
CA SER A 215 -16.65 -9.41 -14.47
C SER A 215 -16.32 -10.92 -14.61
N ASP A 216 -16.80 -11.56 -15.67
CA ASP A 216 -16.55 -13.01 -15.89
C ASP A 216 -15.09 -13.28 -16.27
N GLU A 217 -14.49 -12.38 -17.04
CA GLU A 217 -13.08 -12.44 -17.42
C GLU A 217 -12.17 -12.18 -16.20
N LEU A 218 -12.58 -11.29 -15.31
CA LEU A 218 -11.86 -10.97 -14.07
C LEU A 218 -11.77 -12.18 -13.14
N ILE A 219 -12.87 -12.94 -12.97
CA ILE A 219 -12.88 -14.17 -12.18
C ILE A 219 -11.95 -15.23 -12.81
N ALA A 220 -12.11 -15.48 -14.11
CA ALA A 220 -11.29 -16.46 -14.84
C ALA A 220 -9.79 -16.09 -14.81
N SER A 221 -9.47 -14.82 -14.86
CA SER A 221 -8.10 -14.32 -14.78
C SER A 221 -7.52 -14.44 -13.37
N THR A 222 -8.33 -14.23 -12.34
CA THR A 222 -7.92 -14.43 -10.95
C THR A 222 -7.63 -15.93 -10.67
N ASP A 223 -8.41 -16.85 -11.26
CA ASP A 223 -8.16 -18.29 -11.16
C ASP A 223 -6.81 -18.71 -11.78
N LYS A 224 -6.33 -17.99 -12.80
CA LYS A 224 -4.99 -18.22 -13.38
C LYS A 224 -3.86 -17.75 -12.47
N LEU A 225 -4.10 -16.68 -11.67
CA LEU A 225 -3.10 -16.13 -10.76
C LEU A 225 -2.83 -17.04 -9.57
N GLY A 226 -3.82 -17.80 -9.09
CA GLY A 226 -3.66 -18.57 -7.87
C GLY A 226 -4.81 -19.50 -7.54
N LYS A 227 -4.93 -19.83 -6.26
CA LYS A 227 -5.97 -20.75 -5.76
C LYS A 227 -6.85 -20.02 -4.74
N VAL A 228 -8.15 -20.36 -4.73
CA VAL A 228 -9.07 -19.85 -3.71
C VAL A 228 -8.59 -20.25 -2.33
N SER A 229 -8.43 -19.27 -1.46
CA SER A 229 -8.05 -19.44 -0.06
C SER A 229 -9.29 -19.58 0.82
N ARG A 230 -9.07 -19.84 2.13
CA ARG A 230 -10.13 -19.81 3.15
C ARG A 230 -10.30 -18.44 3.79
N LEU A 231 -9.62 -17.42 3.24
CA LEU A 231 -9.62 -16.06 3.77
C LEU A 231 -10.61 -15.19 3.00
N THR A 232 -11.11 -14.15 3.65
CA THR A 232 -12.02 -13.16 3.08
C THR A 232 -11.35 -11.80 2.98
N CYS A 233 -11.69 -11.07 1.93
CA CYS A 233 -11.21 -9.73 1.69
C CYS A 233 -11.70 -8.76 2.78
N PRO A 234 -10.85 -8.02 3.47
CA PRO A 234 -11.28 -7.07 4.49
C PRO A 234 -12.04 -5.86 3.92
N ASP A 235 -11.82 -5.49 2.65
CA ASP A 235 -12.51 -4.36 2.02
C ASP A 235 -13.90 -4.70 1.49
N CYS A 236 -14.07 -5.84 0.77
CA CYS A 236 -15.35 -6.18 0.13
C CYS A 236 -15.99 -7.48 0.64
N HIS A 237 -15.37 -8.20 1.58
CA HIS A 237 -15.82 -9.45 2.18
C HIS A 237 -15.97 -10.63 1.20
N GLY A 238 -15.45 -10.51 -0.03
CA GLY A 238 -15.39 -11.59 -1.01
C GLY A 238 -14.27 -12.58 -0.70
N ALA A 239 -14.29 -13.76 -1.37
CA ALA A 239 -13.22 -14.74 -1.27
C ALA A 239 -11.89 -14.15 -1.77
N LEU A 240 -10.79 -14.57 -1.14
CA LEU A 240 -9.43 -14.26 -1.57
C LEU A 240 -8.81 -15.47 -2.28
N TRP A 241 -8.05 -15.20 -3.32
CA TRP A 241 -7.13 -16.13 -3.95
C TRP A 241 -5.73 -15.91 -3.41
N GLU A 242 -5.06 -16.98 -3.07
CA GLU A 242 -3.62 -17.00 -2.78
C GLU A 242 -2.87 -17.03 -4.10
N ILE A 243 -2.06 -16.00 -4.37
CA ILE A 243 -1.39 -15.80 -5.65
C ILE A 243 -0.11 -16.63 -5.70
N ASN A 244 0.12 -17.32 -6.82
CA ASN A 244 1.35 -18.06 -7.09
C ASN A 244 2.46 -17.08 -7.53
N ASP A 245 3.18 -16.49 -6.58
CA ASP A 245 4.24 -15.51 -6.85
C ASP A 245 5.56 -15.93 -6.17
N ALA A 246 6.09 -17.09 -6.58
CA ALA A 246 7.28 -17.72 -6.01
C ALA A 246 7.17 -17.81 -4.46
N ASP A 247 8.11 -17.18 -3.73
CA ASP A 247 8.14 -17.20 -2.27
C ASP A 247 7.34 -16.06 -1.62
N LEU A 248 6.77 -15.14 -2.41
CA LEU A 248 6.01 -14.00 -1.92
C LEU A 248 4.53 -14.38 -1.71
N LEU A 249 4.11 -14.43 -0.45
CA LEU A 249 2.73 -14.74 -0.09
C LEU A 249 1.82 -13.52 -0.31
N ARG A 250 0.96 -13.61 -1.33
CA ARG A 250 0.06 -12.53 -1.73
C ARG A 250 -1.35 -13.03 -1.94
N PHE A 251 -2.30 -12.12 -1.85
CA PHE A 251 -3.71 -12.42 -1.98
C PHE A 251 -4.41 -11.39 -2.87
N ARG A 252 -5.43 -11.84 -3.61
CA ARG A 252 -6.30 -10.94 -4.39
C ARG A 252 -7.73 -11.46 -4.39
N CYS A 253 -8.72 -10.57 -4.26
CA CYS A 253 -10.12 -10.96 -4.45
C CYS A 253 -10.56 -10.76 -5.91
N HIS A 254 -11.69 -11.37 -6.29
CA HIS A 254 -12.23 -11.24 -7.64
C HIS A 254 -12.68 -9.81 -8.00
N VAL A 255 -12.90 -8.93 -7.02
CA VAL A 255 -13.18 -7.50 -7.27
C VAL A 255 -11.91 -6.72 -7.64
N GLY A 256 -10.72 -7.28 -7.27
CA GLY A 256 -9.43 -6.70 -7.59
C GLY A 256 -8.64 -6.14 -6.40
N HIS A 257 -9.16 -6.14 -5.16
CA HIS A 257 -8.36 -5.79 -3.99
C HIS A 257 -7.19 -6.75 -3.84
N ALA A 258 -5.99 -6.24 -3.61
CA ALA A 258 -4.78 -7.03 -3.47
C ALA A 258 -4.08 -6.76 -2.14
N TYR A 259 -3.42 -7.78 -1.64
CA TYR A 259 -2.74 -7.73 -0.34
C TYR A 259 -1.46 -8.55 -0.36
N SER A 260 -0.43 -8.04 0.30
CA SER A 260 0.61 -8.87 0.88
C SER A 260 0.08 -9.60 2.11
N ALA A 261 0.85 -10.54 2.66
CA ALA A 261 0.49 -11.20 3.92
C ALA A 261 0.40 -10.21 5.09
N GLU A 262 1.29 -9.21 5.13
CA GLU A 262 1.33 -8.19 6.17
C GLU A 262 0.13 -7.24 6.07
N SER A 263 -0.14 -6.72 4.88
CA SER A 263 -1.28 -5.82 4.66
C SER A 263 -2.63 -6.52 4.84
N LEU A 264 -2.74 -7.83 4.52
CA LEU A 264 -3.94 -8.61 4.78
C LEU A 264 -4.18 -8.79 6.28
N LYS A 265 -3.14 -9.12 7.04
CA LYS A 265 -3.22 -9.24 8.51
C LYS A 265 -3.73 -7.93 9.12
N ASP A 266 -3.15 -6.81 8.75
CA ASP A 266 -3.56 -5.49 9.26
C ASP A 266 -5.00 -5.14 8.88
N GLY A 267 -5.42 -5.45 7.64
CA GLY A 267 -6.81 -5.26 7.22
C GLY A 267 -7.80 -6.14 8.01
N GLN A 268 -7.41 -7.38 8.32
CA GLN A 268 -8.23 -8.28 9.16
C GLN A 268 -8.31 -7.80 10.60
N GLU A 269 -7.22 -7.26 11.17
CA GLU A 269 -7.22 -6.66 12.52
C GLU A 269 -8.13 -5.45 12.58
N GLN A 270 -8.10 -4.55 11.59
CA GLN A 270 -9.03 -3.41 11.49
C GLN A 270 -10.48 -3.85 11.38
N MET A 271 -10.77 -4.86 10.55
CA MET A 271 -12.13 -5.41 10.40
C MET A 271 -12.62 -6.04 11.73
N LEU A 272 -11.75 -6.76 12.45
CA LEU A 272 -12.08 -7.32 13.75
C LEU A 272 -12.41 -6.21 14.77
N GLU A 273 -11.63 -5.15 14.81
CA GLU A 273 -11.88 -4.01 15.70
C GLU A 273 -13.25 -3.37 15.42
N VAL A 274 -13.57 -3.11 14.15
CA VAL A 274 -14.88 -2.57 13.74
C VAL A 274 -16.04 -3.49 14.14
N ALA A 275 -15.86 -4.80 13.99
CA ALA A 275 -16.87 -5.80 14.39
C ALA A 275 -17.08 -5.82 15.91
N LEU A 276 -16.02 -5.73 16.70
CA LEU A 276 -16.10 -5.68 18.17
C LEU A 276 -16.79 -4.39 18.65
N TRP A 277 -16.47 -3.23 18.09
CA TRP A 277 -17.21 -1.99 18.40
C TRP A 277 -18.68 -2.06 18.02
N SER A 278 -19.02 -2.71 16.91
CA SER A 278 -20.41 -2.93 16.51
C SER A 278 -21.15 -3.84 17.48
N ALA A 279 -20.48 -4.88 18.02
CA ALA A 279 -21.03 -5.75 19.05
C ALA A 279 -21.27 -4.99 20.37
N VAL A 280 -20.34 -4.15 20.80
CA VAL A 280 -20.50 -3.28 21.99
C VAL A 280 -21.74 -2.40 21.83
N ARG A 281 -21.89 -1.71 20.69
CA ARG A 281 -23.08 -0.88 20.42
C ARG A 281 -24.37 -1.69 20.50
N ALA A 282 -24.44 -2.85 19.87
CA ALA A 282 -25.62 -3.69 19.86
C ALA A 282 -26.02 -4.14 21.28
N LEU A 283 -25.05 -4.50 22.14
CA LEU A 283 -25.29 -4.85 23.54
C LEU A 283 -25.83 -3.65 24.33
N GLU A 284 -25.31 -2.46 24.14
CA GLU A 284 -25.77 -1.23 24.79
C GLU A 284 -27.19 -0.87 24.38
N GLU A 285 -27.54 -0.98 23.10
CA GLU A 285 -28.89 -0.78 22.59
C GLU A 285 -29.88 -1.78 23.21
N GLN A 286 -29.46 -3.07 23.35
CA GLN A 286 -30.26 -4.08 24.06
C GLN A 286 -30.49 -3.72 25.52
N MET A 287 -29.46 -3.23 26.23
CA MET A 287 -29.60 -2.77 27.63
C MET A 287 -30.57 -1.61 27.74
N ILE A 288 -30.51 -0.62 26.85
CA ILE A 288 -31.41 0.52 26.82
C ILE A 288 -32.86 0.06 26.64
N LEU A 289 -33.10 -0.83 25.68
CA LEU A 289 -34.44 -1.37 25.43
C LEU A 289 -34.95 -2.21 26.62
N ALA A 290 -34.12 -3.08 27.17
CA ALA A 290 -34.48 -3.90 28.31
C ALA A 290 -34.83 -3.06 29.55
N LYS A 291 -34.10 -1.99 29.85
CA LYS A 291 -34.42 -1.05 30.95
C LYS A 291 -35.77 -0.41 30.77
N ARG A 292 -36.15 0.01 29.55
CA ARG A 292 -37.49 0.55 29.25
C ARG A 292 -38.58 -0.51 29.44
N ILE A 293 -38.32 -1.77 29.08
CA ILE A 293 -39.29 -2.87 29.30
C ILE A 293 -39.44 -3.14 30.79
N ILE A 294 -38.35 -3.14 31.58
CA ILE A 294 -38.39 -3.30 33.03
C ILE A 294 -39.28 -2.23 33.69
N GLU A 295 -39.11 -0.95 33.30
CA GLU A 295 -39.92 0.14 33.82
C GLU A 295 -41.42 -0.07 33.55
N ARG A 296 -41.80 -0.50 32.32
CA ARG A 296 -43.17 -0.78 31.93
C ARG A 296 -43.73 -1.99 32.68
N ALA A 297 -42.95 -3.09 32.81
CA ALA A 297 -43.36 -4.28 33.53
C ALA A 297 -43.57 -4.00 35.02
N ARG A 298 -42.72 -3.18 35.64
CA ARG A 298 -42.90 -2.74 37.02
C ARG A 298 -44.19 -1.92 37.23
N LYS A 299 -44.49 -0.97 36.31
CA LYS A 299 -45.76 -0.20 36.34
C LYS A 299 -46.98 -1.08 36.15
N ALA A 300 -46.85 -2.20 35.43
CA ALA A 300 -47.93 -3.17 35.19
C ALA A 300 -47.97 -4.29 36.23
N ASN A 301 -47.22 -4.23 37.35
CA ASN A 301 -47.11 -5.24 38.37
C ASN A 301 -46.62 -6.64 37.87
N GLN A 302 -45.92 -6.70 36.77
CA GLN A 302 -45.38 -7.92 36.13
C GLN A 302 -43.99 -8.26 36.66
N SER A 303 -43.83 -8.56 37.92
CA SER A 303 -42.54 -8.75 38.61
C SER A 303 -41.65 -9.86 37.98
N ARG A 304 -42.26 -10.93 37.44
CA ARG A 304 -41.53 -12.03 36.81
C ARG A 304 -40.88 -11.58 35.49
N ALA A 305 -41.59 -10.78 34.69
CA ALA A 305 -41.07 -10.23 33.46
C ALA A 305 -39.95 -9.22 33.75
N ALA A 306 -40.11 -8.34 34.75
CA ALA A 306 -39.06 -7.40 35.13
C ALA A 306 -37.76 -8.10 35.50
N LYS A 307 -37.80 -9.12 36.39
CA LYS A 307 -36.61 -9.91 36.80
C LYS A 307 -35.95 -10.62 35.63
N MET A 308 -36.70 -11.11 34.66
CA MET A 308 -36.13 -11.74 33.46
C MET A 308 -35.29 -10.74 32.63
N PHE A 309 -35.82 -9.53 32.44
CA PHE A 309 -35.10 -8.49 31.69
C PHE A 309 -33.95 -7.87 32.50
N GLU A 310 -34.01 -7.80 33.82
CA GLU A 310 -32.90 -7.42 34.71
C GLU A 310 -31.71 -8.34 34.52
N LYS A 311 -31.91 -9.66 34.50
CA LYS A 311 -30.86 -10.63 34.22
C LYS A 311 -30.24 -10.45 32.82
N ARG A 312 -31.06 -10.08 31.80
CA ARG A 312 -30.53 -9.78 30.45
C ARG A 312 -29.66 -8.54 30.43
N VAL A 313 -30.02 -7.50 31.19
CA VAL A 313 -29.19 -6.28 31.31
C VAL A 313 -27.84 -6.63 31.94
N GLU A 314 -27.82 -7.39 33.04
CA GLU A 314 -26.59 -7.82 33.72
C GLU A 314 -25.66 -8.61 32.75
N GLN A 315 -26.24 -9.54 31.98
CA GLN A 315 -25.48 -10.33 30.99
C GLN A 315 -24.91 -9.45 29.87
N ALA A 316 -25.71 -8.55 29.29
CA ALA A 316 -25.26 -7.66 28.23
C ALA A 316 -24.18 -6.70 28.72
N GLU A 317 -24.29 -6.20 29.97
CA GLU A 317 -23.28 -5.35 30.59
C GLU A 317 -21.94 -6.08 30.81
N ALA A 318 -21.99 -7.31 31.28
CA ALA A 318 -20.80 -8.15 31.43
C ALA A 318 -20.10 -8.42 30.09
N HIS A 319 -20.88 -8.76 29.05
CA HIS A 319 -20.33 -9.00 27.70
C HIS A 319 -19.73 -7.71 27.09
N SER A 320 -20.46 -6.58 27.19
CA SER A 320 -19.96 -5.28 26.68
C SER A 320 -18.66 -4.89 27.38
N SER A 321 -18.58 -5.05 28.71
CA SER A 321 -17.37 -4.77 29.49
C SER A 321 -16.19 -5.66 29.07
N ALA A 322 -16.43 -6.95 28.87
CA ALA A 322 -15.38 -7.87 28.41
C ALA A 322 -14.82 -7.50 27.04
N ILE A 323 -15.70 -7.17 26.08
CA ILE A 323 -15.27 -6.73 24.72
C ILE A 323 -14.50 -5.41 24.81
N ARG A 324 -14.96 -4.44 25.62
CA ARG A 324 -14.23 -3.17 25.82
C ARG A 324 -12.84 -3.40 26.43
N GLN A 325 -12.70 -4.34 27.36
CA GLN A 325 -11.39 -4.68 27.93
C GLN A 325 -10.45 -5.27 26.89
N LEU A 326 -10.91 -6.11 25.98
CA LEU A 326 -10.13 -6.62 24.86
C LEU A 326 -9.66 -5.49 23.94
N LEU A 327 -10.57 -4.59 23.56
CA LEU A 327 -10.27 -3.46 22.68
C LEU A 327 -9.28 -2.47 23.33
N LEU A 328 -9.44 -2.16 24.61
CA LEU A 328 -8.57 -1.22 25.34
C LEU A 328 -7.26 -1.85 25.82
N GLY A 329 -7.26 -3.16 26.05
CA GLY A 329 -6.09 -3.93 26.48
C GLY A 329 -5.11 -4.21 25.34
N GLY A 330 -5.59 -4.39 24.10
CA GLY A 330 -4.77 -4.56 22.90
C GLY A 330 -3.95 -3.33 22.52
N ALA A 331 -4.40 -2.13 22.91
CA ALA A 331 -3.67 -0.89 22.67
C ALA A 331 -2.37 -0.71 23.49
N LYS A 332 -2.04 -1.66 24.40
CA LYS A 332 -0.79 -1.65 25.19
C LYS A 332 0.31 -2.55 24.65
N GLY A 333 0.09 -3.22 23.53
CA GLY A 333 0.95 -4.30 23.04
C GLY A 333 1.90 -4.00 21.90
N ASP A 334 1.79 -2.94 21.12
CA ASP A 334 2.73 -2.71 20.01
C ASP A 334 2.88 -1.22 19.59
N ILE A 335 3.23 -0.37 20.56
CA ILE A 335 3.99 0.82 20.22
C ILE A 335 5.43 0.49 20.65
N ALA A 336 6.18 -0.15 19.78
CA ALA A 336 7.62 -0.26 19.89
C ALA A 336 8.19 1.16 19.95
N LYS A 337 8.55 1.61 21.16
CA LYS A 337 9.39 2.79 21.36
C LYS A 337 10.66 2.57 20.54
N PRO A 338 11.17 3.57 19.81
CA PRO A 338 12.48 3.46 19.23
C PRO A 338 13.49 3.18 20.36
N HIS A 339 14.18 2.06 20.29
CA HIS A 339 15.32 1.75 21.15
C HIS A 339 16.44 2.77 20.86
N ILE A 340 16.42 3.86 21.63
CA ILE A 340 17.59 4.70 21.89
C ILE A 340 18.18 4.14 23.18
N GLN A 341 18.96 3.10 23.08
CA GLN A 341 19.95 2.66 24.06
C GLN A 341 20.62 1.41 23.48
N ASP A 342 21.82 1.62 22.91
CA ASP A 342 22.98 0.72 22.88
C ASP A 342 24.07 1.40 22.03
N ARG A 343 24.49 2.58 22.54
CA ARG A 343 25.78 3.18 22.17
C ARG A 343 26.55 3.49 23.45
N GLU A 344 26.93 2.44 24.17
CA GLU A 344 28.02 2.46 25.15
C GLU A 344 28.29 1.02 25.49
N GLU A 345 29.27 0.41 24.84
CA GLU A 345 30.11 -0.69 25.27
C GLU A 345 30.72 -1.41 24.05
N MET A 346 31.62 -0.71 23.36
CA MET A 346 32.71 -1.35 22.60
C MET A 346 33.84 -0.34 22.37
N SER A 347 34.42 0.10 23.48
CA SER A 347 35.81 0.57 23.49
C SER A 347 36.44 -0.01 24.74
N ILE A 348 37.57 -0.71 24.53
CA ILE A 348 38.50 -1.35 25.43
C ILE A 348 38.48 -2.89 25.34
N SER A 349 39.19 -3.39 24.36
CA SER A 349 40.29 -4.38 24.50
C SER A 349 40.94 -4.62 23.13
#